data_af6e76b32023b3c5cd40d2f18620ffee
#
_entry.id   af6e76b32023b3c5cd40d2f18620ffee
#
_cell.length_a   1.000
_cell.length_b   1.000
_cell.length_c   1.000
_cell.angle_alpha   90.00
_cell.angle_beta   90.00
_cell.angle_gamma   90.00
#
_symmetry.space_group_name_H-M   'P 1'
#
loop_
_entity.id
_entity.type
_entity.pdbx_description
1 polymer ?
#
loop_
_entity_poly.entity_id
_entity_poly.type
_entity_poly.pdbx_seq_one_letter_code
_entity_poly.pdbx_strand_id
1 'polypeptide(L)'
;EIASCLVGSEMCIRDRIIAIADDNLYKKVEKGTFLRELFHLLSASELQTVPLRRRREDIPDLLNYFLLQFFHNTDMTCDRIFSEGLLRFLKEYAYPGNIHELYNLSCSLFTRYSSHKLQLSDLPTYLRSRQMADVSLTALQYQVLSFVSTHPKAGRLAIKNGLADGETFVSEAALRTVLGELSSAGYLIVHRTKGGCEISELGRMVLEK
;
A
#
# COMPACT_ATOMS: atom_id res chain seq x y z
N GLU A 1 -27.75 4.44 15.90
CA GLU A 1 -28.36 5.79 16.01
C GLU A 1 -29.18 6.08 14.77
N ILE A 2 -30.46 5.66 14.74
CA ILE A 2 -31.41 5.96 13.65
C ILE A 2 -32.38 7.07 14.07
N ALA A 3 -32.16 7.70 15.19
CA ALA A 3 -33.27 8.41 15.85
C ALA A 3 -33.29 9.94 15.70
N SER A 4 -32.35 10.58 15.01
CA SER A 4 -32.25 12.05 15.13
C SER A 4 -32.83 12.88 14.00
N CYS A 5 -33.33 12.28 12.91
CA CYS A 5 -33.84 13.03 11.76
C CYS A 5 -35.37 13.03 11.58
N LEU A 6 -36.14 12.45 12.50
CA LEU A 6 -37.61 12.29 12.34
C LEU A 6 -38.44 13.21 13.23
N VAL A 7 -37.85 14.21 13.88
CA VAL A 7 -38.60 15.14 14.71
C VAL A 7 -38.60 16.52 14.07
N GLY A 8 -39.70 16.85 13.39
CA GLY A 8 -40.08 18.25 13.17
C GLY A 8 -40.17 18.75 11.74
N SER A 9 -40.36 17.94 10.72
CA SER A 9 -40.78 18.43 9.41
C SER A 9 -42.10 17.83 8.98
N GLU A 10 -42.95 18.68 8.46
CA GLU A 10 -44.24 18.30 7.85
C GLU A 10 -44.06 17.11 6.93
N MET A 11 -44.96 16.16 7.03
CA MET A 11 -44.96 14.87 6.33
C MET A 11 -44.88 15.08 4.81
N CYS A 12 -43.66 15.19 4.29
CA CYS A 12 -43.42 15.18 2.86
C CYS A 12 -43.72 13.78 2.33
N ILE A 13 -44.79 13.65 1.53
CA ILE A 13 -45.31 12.40 0.93
C ILE A 13 -44.25 11.66 0.05
N ARG A 14 -42.98 12.14 -0.03
CA ARG A 14 -41.91 11.61 -0.87
C ARG A 14 -40.59 11.41 -0.13
N ASP A 15 -40.61 11.19 1.16
CA ASP A 15 -39.38 10.94 1.91
C ASP A 15 -38.77 9.59 1.56
N ARG A 16 -37.46 9.56 1.35
CA ARG A 16 -36.71 8.34 1.10
C ARG A 16 -35.83 8.04 2.31
N ILE A 17 -36.01 6.86 2.88
CA ILE A 17 -35.15 6.35 3.95
C ILE A 17 -34.00 5.58 3.34
N ILE A 18 -32.76 5.95 3.71
CA ILE A 18 -31.55 5.23 3.37
C ILE A 18 -30.95 4.70 4.66
N ALA A 19 -30.93 3.37 4.81
CA ALA A 19 -30.31 2.70 5.94
C ALA A 19 -28.89 2.24 5.56
N ILE A 20 -27.90 2.55 6.40
CA ILE A 20 -26.51 2.14 6.22
C ILE A 20 -26.16 1.13 7.30
N ALA A 21 -25.54 0.01 6.92
CA ALA A 21 -25.14 -1.03 7.84
C ALA A 21 -23.72 -1.52 7.48
N ASP A 22 -22.90 -1.74 8.49
CA ASP A 22 -21.52 -2.24 8.34
C ASP A 22 -21.47 -3.75 8.15
N ASP A 23 -22.46 -4.48 8.67
CA ASP A 23 -22.54 -5.93 8.68
C ASP A 23 -23.68 -6.47 7.83
N ASN A 24 -23.61 -7.77 7.51
CA ASN A 24 -24.72 -8.50 6.94
C ASN A 24 -25.86 -8.62 7.97
N LEU A 25 -26.88 -7.77 7.81
CA LEU A 25 -28.05 -7.70 8.71
C LEU A 25 -28.82 -9.04 8.75
N TYR A 26 -28.81 -9.80 7.66
CA TYR A 26 -29.47 -11.11 7.60
C TYR A 26 -28.91 -12.06 8.68
N LYS A 27 -27.59 -12.09 8.87
CA LYS A 27 -26.97 -12.89 9.95
C LYS A 27 -27.41 -12.44 11.34
N LYS A 28 -27.68 -11.16 11.53
CA LYS A 28 -28.18 -10.61 12.81
C LYS A 28 -29.64 -11.03 13.03
N VAL A 29 -30.44 -11.13 11.96
CA VAL A 29 -31.81 -11.66 12.02
C VAL A 29 -31.78 -13.14 12.41
N GLU A 30 -30.92 -13.96 11.80
CA GLU A 30 -30.78 -15.38 12.14
C GLU A 30 -30.37 -15.59 13.61
N LYS A 31 -29.52 -14.71 14.15
CA LYS A 31 -29.11 -14.72 15.57
C LYS A 31 -30.17 -14.13 16.52
N GLY A 32 -31.29 -13.64 16.02
CA GLY A 32 -32.34 -13.00 16.84
C GLY A 32 -31.94 -11.63 17.42
N THR A 33 -30.82 -11.03 16.95
CA THR A 33 -30.32 -9.71 17.42
C THR A 33 -30.84 -8.54 16.59
N PHE A 34 -31.59 -8.81 15.54
CA PHE A 34 -32.24 -7.81 14.69
C PHE A 34 -33.62 -8.27 14.30
N LEU A 35 -34.61 -7.37 14.33
CA LEU A 35 -36.01 -7.68 14.02
C LEU A 35 -36.20 -8.05 12.55
N ARG A 36 -36.81 -9.19 12.29
CA ARG A 36 -37.07 -9.71 10.94
C ARG A 36 -37.97 -8.79 10.11
N GLU A 37 -39.03 -8.26 10.72
CA GLU A 37 -39.96 -7.34 10.06
C GLU A 37 -39.25 -6.07 9.60
N LEU A 38 -38.41 -5.51 10.45
CA LEU A 38 -37.58 -4.31 10.11
C LEU A 38 -36.60 -4.59 8.99
N PHE A 39 -35.96 -5.77 9.01
CA PHE A 39 -35.11 -6.20 7.92
C PHE A 39 -35.81 -6.20 6.58
N HIS A 40 -37.02 -6.80 6.52
CA HIS A 40 -37.78 -6.85 5.28
C HIS A 40 -38.24 -5.46 4.79
N LEU A 41 -38.55 -4.54 5.68
CA LEU A 41 -38.88 -3.15 5.31
C LEU A 41 -37.67 -2.41 4.72
N LEU A 42 -36.47 -2.64 5.26
CA LEU A 42 -35.26 -1.95 4.83
C LEU A 42 -34.61 -2.59 3.60
N SER A 43 -34.80 -3.91 3.39
CA SER A 43 -34.12 -4.68 2.32
C SER A 43 -34.86 -4.66 0.97
N ALA A 44 -35.88 -3.81 0.80
CA ALA A 44 -36.59 -3.69 -0.47
C ALA A 44 -35.69 -3.30 -1.66
N SER A 45 -34.61 -2.55 -1.41
CA SER A 45 -33.56 -2.26 -2.38
C SER A 45 -32.22 -2.25 -1.65
N GLU A 46 -31.34 -3.20 -1.97
CA GLU A 46 -30.01 -3.33 -1.34
C GLU A 46 -28.92 -2.90 -2.31
N LEU A 47 -28.03 -2.04 -1.82
CA LEU A 47 -26.81 -1.64 -2.52
C LEU A 47 -25.61 -2.07 -1.70
N GLN A 48 -24.76 -2.90 -2.27
CA GLN A 48 -23.51 -3.32 -1.64
C GLN A 48 -22.34 -2.55 -2.22
N THR A 49 -21.62 -1.82 -1.37
CA THR A 49 -20.40 -1.11 -1.78
C THR A 49 -19.24 -2.09 -1.98
N VAL A 50 -18.50 -1.91 -3.07
CA VAL A 50 -17.31 -2.73 -3.35
C VAL A 50 -16.14 -2.24 -2.50
N PRO A 51 -15.48 -3.10 -1.72
CA PRO A 51 -14.32 -2.71 -0.93
C PRO A 51 -13.13 -2.31 -1.83
N LEU A 52 -12.29 -1.38 -1.34
CA LEU A 52 -11.20 -0.79 -2.12
C LEU A 52 -10.22 -1.84 -2.70
N ARG A 53 -9.97 -2.93 -1.96
CA ARG A 53 -9.12 -4.06 -2.43
C ARG A 53 -9.62 -4.74 -3.71
N ARG A 54 -10.89 -4.59 -4.07
CA ARG A 54 -11.48 -5.13 -5.32
C ARG A 54 -11.60 -4.10 -6.43
N ARG A 55 -11.27 -2.83 -6.15
CA ARG A 55 -11.26 -1.72 -7.12
C ARG A 55 -9.97 -0.91 -7.02
N ARG A 56 -8.84 -1.61 -7.11
CA ARG A 56 -7.50 -1.02 -6.97
C ARG A 56 -7.18 0.02 -8.05
N GLU A 57 -7.88 -0.05 -9.16
CA GLU A 57 -7.77 0.89 -10.29
C GLU A 57 -8.20 2.30 -9.88
N ASP A 58 -9.11 2.44 -8.91
CA ASP A 58 -9.58 3.74 -8.42
C ASP A 58 -8.56 4.43 -7.50
N ILE A 59 -7.54 3.70 -7.01
CA ILE A 59 -6.60 4.24 -6.01
C ILE A 59 -5.85 5.47 -6.50
N PRO A 60 -5.30 5.53 -7.74
CA PRO A 60 -4.62 6.73 -8.23
C PRO A 60 -5.54 7.95 -8.30
N ASP A 61 -6.79 7.76 -8.74
CA ASP A 61 -7.77 8.85 -8.85
C ASP A 61 -8.19 9.36 -7.47
N LEU A 62 -8.39 8.46 -6.51
CA LEU A 62 -8.64 8.82 -5.12
C LEU A 62 -7.47 9.58 -4.50
N LEU A 63 -6.23 9.15 -4.76
CA LEU A 63 -5.03 9.85 -4.30
C LEU A 63 -4.92 11.25 -4.90
N ASN A 64 -5.18 11.41 -6.21
CA ASN A 64 -5.20 12.72 -6.87
C ASN A 64 -6.31 13.61 -6.29
N TYR A 65 -7.47 13.06 -6.01
CA TYR A 65 -8.55 13.79 -5.35
C TYR A 65 -8.13 14.26 -3.94
N PHE A 66 -7.49 13.40 -3.14
CA PHE A 66 -7.01 13.78 -1.80
C PHE A 66 -5.87 14.79 -1.86
N LEU A 67 -4.98 14.70 -2.86
CA LEU A 67 -3.94 15.70 -3.11
C LEU A 67 -4.54 17.08 -3.37
N LEU A 68 -5.55 17.14 -4.23
CA LEU A 68 -6.26 18.38 -4.52
C LEU A 68 -6.91 18.97 -3.28
N GLN A 69 -7.54 18.13 -2.46
CA GLN A 69 -8.17 18.56 -1.19
C GLN A 69 -7.14 19.07 -0.17
N PHE A 70 -5.96 18.43 -0.10
CA PHE A 70 -4.94 18.75 0.89
C PHE A 70 -4.12 20.00 0.51
N PHE A 71 -3.66 20.07 -0.74
CA PHE A 71 -2.79 21.15 -1.20
C PHE A 71 -3.52 22.31 -1.88
N HIS A 72 -4.81 22.17 -2.20
CA HIS A 72 -5.60 23.13 -2.97
C HIS A 72 -4.93 23.56 -4.28
N ASN A 73 -4.13 22.67 -4.88
CA ASN A 73 -3.34 22.92 -6.08
C ASN A 73 -3.53 21.79 -7.10
N THR A 74 -3.98 22.13 -8.28
CA THR A 74 -4.25 21.18 -9.38
C THR A 74 -2.97 20.63 -10.03
N ASP A 75 -1.82 21.29 -9.84
CA ASP A 75 -0.55 20.84 -10.40
C ASP A 75 0.09 19.68 -9.62
N MET A 76 -0.43 19.40 -8.42
CA MET A 76 0.02 18.30 -7.57
C MET A 76 -0.63 16.99 -8.00
N THR A 77 0.15 16.13 -8.65
CA THR A 77 -0.30 14.82 -9.11
C THR A 77 0.50 13.70 -8.43
N CYS A 78 -0.08 12.50 -8.41
CA CYS A 78 0.57 11.32 -7.84
C CYS A 78 1.97 11.09 -8.39
N ASP A 79 2.17 11.23 -9.69
CA ASP A 79 3.47 11.00 -10.35
C ASP A 79 4.55 12.00 -9.95
N ARG A 80 4.16 13.20 -9.52
CA ARG A 80 5.09 14.21 -9.02
C ARG A 80 5.49 13.98 -7.57
N ILE A 81 4.55 13.52 -6.75
CA ILE A 81 4.72 13.44 -5.30
C ILE A 81 5.25 12.10 -4.85
N PHE A 82 4.81 11.00 -5.48
CA PHE A 82 5.19 9.66 -5.09
C PHE A 82 6.27 9.08 -5.99
N SER A 83 7.16 8.28 -5.41
CA SER A 83 8.05 7.41 -6.18
C SER A 83 7.25 6.24 -6.76
N GLU A 84 7.77 5.64 -7.84
CA GLU A 84 7.13 4.49 -8.49
C GLU A 84 6.95 3.30 -7.52
N GLY A 85 7.94 3.06 -6.65
CA GLY A 85 7.87 2.01 -5.63
C GLY A 85 6.76 2.25 -4.61
N LEU A 86 6.59 3.50 -4.15
CA LEU A 86 5.52 3.85 -3.22
C LEU A 86 4.14 3.76 -3.87
N LEU A 87 3.99 4.22 -5.13
CA LEU A 87 2.73 4.09 -5.88
C LEU A 87 2.33 2.63 -6.07
N ARG A 88 3.29 1.75 -6.39
CA ARG A 88 3.05 0.31 -6.50
C ARG A 88 2.55 -0.25 -5.17
N PHE A 89 3.22 0.05 -4.07
CA PHE A 89 2.80 -0.36 -2.73
C PHE A 89 1.37 0.11 -2.43
N LEU A 90 1.06 1.39 -2.68
CA LEU A 90 -0.27 1.95 -2.43
C LEU A 90 -1.36 1.25 -3.25
N LYS A 91 -1.07 0.81 -4.48
CA LYS A 91 -2.01 0.04 -5.32
C LYS A 91 -2.21 -1.39 -4.83
N GLU A 92 -1.17 -2.02 -4.29
CA GLU A 92 -1.19 -3.44 -3.89
C GLU A 92 -1.72 -3.65 -2.47
N TYR A 93 -1.63 -2.64 -1.61
CA TYR A 93 -2.07 -2.73 -0.22
C TYR A 93 -3.58 -3.04 -0.11
N ALA A 94 -3.94 -3.85 0.89
CA ALA A 94 -5.30 -4.42 0.99
C ALA A 94 -6.36 -3.47 1.57
N TYR A 95 -5.95 -2.40 2.22
CA TYR A 95 -6.82 -1.40 2.86
C TYR A 95 -7.98 -2.01 3.67
N PRO A 96 -7.74 -2.66 4.81
CA PRO A 96 -8.82 -3.18 5.65
C PRO A 96 -9.82 -2.10 6.08
N GLY A 97 -9.36 -0.87 6.30
CA GLY A 97 -10.19 0.31 6.57
C GLY A 97 -10.72 1.03 5.32
N ASN A 98 -10.59 0.40 4.12
CA ASN A 98 -11.09 0.94 2.85
C ASN A 98 -10.59 2.38 2.55
N ILE A 99 -11.50 3.23 2.04
CA ILE A 99 -11.19 4.62 1.66
C ILE A 99 -10.73 5.45 2.86
N HIS A 100 -11.27 5.20 4.05
CA HIS A 100 -10.91 5.94 5.25
C HIS A 100 -9.44 5.72 5.63
N GLU A 101 -8.97 4.48 5.54
CA GLU A 101 -7.56 4.14 5.77
C GLU A 101 -6.66 4.75 4.69
N LEU A 102 -7.05 4.67 3.41
CA LEU A 102 -6.32 5.33 2.33
C LEU A 102 -6.22 6.84 2.54
N TYR A 103 -7.30 7.49 2.95
CA TYR A 103 -7.31 8.93 3.26
C TYR A 103 -6.35 9.28 4.40
N ASN A 104 -6.42 8.56 5.53
CA ASN A 104 -5.55 8.81 6.68
C ASN A 104 -4.06 8.58 6.34
N LEU A 105 -3.77 7.52 5.58
CA LEU A 105 -2.43 7.24 5.09
C LEU A 105 -1.94 8.35 4.16
N SER A 106 -2.79 8.80 3.26
CA SER A 106 -2.47 9.91 2.34
C SER A 106 -2.15 11.21 3.09
N CYS A 107 -2.98 11.60 4.05
CA CYS A 107 -2.72 12.76 4.90
C CYS A 107 -1.38 12.64 5.65
N SER A 108 -1.08 11.46 6.20
CA SER A 108 0.19 11.21 6.88
C SER A 108 1.41 11.33 5.94
N LEU A 109 1.27 10.91 4.69
CA LEU A 109 2.31 11.05 3.67
C LEU A 109 2.44 12.50 3.21
N PHE A 110 1.33 13.20 2.97
CA PHE A 110 1.34 14.58 2.48
C PHE A 110 1.97 15.56 3.48
N THR A 111 1.78 15.34 4.78
CA THR A 111 2.44 16.15 5.82
C THR A 111 3.97 16.00 5.83
N ARG A 112 4.49 14.90 5.28
CA ARG A 112 5.93 14.65 5.16
C ARG A 112 6.54 15.13 3.85
N TYR A 113 5.68 15.50 2.90
CA TYR A 113 6.15 16.02 1.61
C TYR A 113 6.84 17.37 1.79
N SER A 114 8.09 17.47 1.33
CA SER A 114 8.83 18.73 1.30
C SER A 114 9.15 19.14 -0.14
N SER A 115 10.25 18.69 -0.70
CA SER A 115 10.67 19.00 -2.08
C SER A 115 11.02 17.75 -2.89
N HIS A 116 11.04 16.59 -2.25
CA HIS A 116 11.45 15.34 -2.88
C HIS A 116 10.25 14.42 -2.99
N LYS A 117 10.28 13.53 -3.97
CA LYS A 117 9.28 12.48 -4.08
C LYS A 117 9.27 11.61 -2.83
N LEU A 118 8.09 11.40 -2.30
CA LEU A 118 7.85 10.47 -1.19
C LEU A 118 8.25 9.04 -1.59
N GLN A 119 8.93 8.36 -0.70
CA GLN A 119 9.45 7.02 -0.89
C GLN A 119 8.81 6.02 0.08
N LEU A 120 9.13 4.74 -0.08
CA LEU A 120 8.67 3.69 0.83
C LEU A 120 9.13 3.91 2.27
N SER A 121 10.30 4.56 2.47
CA SER A 121 10.80 4.98 3.78
C SER A 121 9.90 5.97 4.52
N ASP A 122 9.05 6.71 3.79
CA ASP A 122 8.14 7.69 4.36
C ASP A 122 6.83 7.07 4.86
N LEU A 123 6.62 5.78 4.60
CA LEU A 123 5.47 5.05 5.14
C LEU A 123 5.49 5.04 6.68
N PRO A 124 4.32 5.09 7.32
CA PRO A 124 4.20 4.88 8.76
C PRO A 124 4.83 3.57 9.20
N THR A 125 5.42 3.56 10.39
CA THR A 125 6.18 2.43 10.93
C THR A 125 5.39 1.11 10.95
N TYR A 126 4.09 1.18 11.26
CA TYR A 126 3.23 -0.01 11.31
C TYR A 126 3.03 -0.69 9.93
N LEU A 127 3.09 0.08 8.84
CA LEU A 127 3.03 -0.48 7.48
C LEU A 127 4.39 -1.00 7.03
N ARG A 128 5.46 -0.32 7.39
CA ARG A 128 6.84 -0.79 7.14
C ARG A 128 7.10 -2.14 7.81
N SER A 129 6.74 -2.26 9.09
CA SER A 129 6.92 -3.50 9.85
C SER A 129 6.13 -4.67 9.26
N ARG A 130 4.91 -4.41 8.76
CA ARG A 130 4.06 -5.43 8.15
C ARG A 130 4.60 -5.89 6.79
N GLN A 131 5.11 -4.97 5.98
CA GLN A 131 5.77 -5.31 4.71
C GLN A 131 7.02 -6.16 4.93
N MET A 132 7.77 -5.90 6.01
CA MET A 132 8.94 -6.68 6.39
C MET A 132 8.60 -8.06 6.95
N ALA A 133 7.43 -8.25 7.55
CA ALA A 133 7.02 -9.55 8.10
C ALA A 133 6.76 -10.59 7.01
N ASP A 134 6.29 -10.16 5.84
CA ASP A 134 5.95 -11.03 4.70
C ASP A 134 7.15 -11.28 3.76
N VAL A 135 8.32 -10.68 4.01
CA VAL A 135 9.51 -10.84 3.17
C VAL A 135 10.35 -12.02 3.68
N SER A 136 10.21 -13.15 3.03
CA SER A 136 11.19 -14.25 3.10
C SER A 136 12.20 -14.07 1.97
N LEU A 137 13.38 -13.52 2.29
CA LEU A 137 14.49 -13.51 1.34
C LEU A 137 15.01 -14.94 1.13
N THR A 138 15.28 -15.30 -0.11
CA THR A 138 16.05 -16.51 -0.38
C THR A 138 17.49 -16.35 0.12
N ALA A 139 18.16 -17.46 0.43
CA ALA A 139 19.56 -17.41 0.88
C ALA A 139 20.45 -16.59 -0.06
N LEU A 140 20.24 -16.71 -1.37
CA LEU A 140 20.99 -15.98 -2.38
C LEU A 140 20.67 -14.47 -2.36
N GLN A 141 19.40 -14.09 -2.20
CA GLN A 141 19.00 -12.68 -2.08
C GLN A 141 19.60 -12.02 -0.84
N TYR A 142 19.63 -12.75 0.28
CA TYR A 142 20.27 -12.28 1.51
C TYR A 142 21.78 -12.08 1.33
N GLN A 143 22.47 -13.03 0.71
CA GLN A 143 23.91 -12.95 0.43
C GLN A 143 24.25 -11.75 -0.49
N VAL A 144 23.47 -11.53 -1.54
CA VAL A 144 23.63 -10.39 -2.45
C VAL A 144 23.44 -9.07 -1.71
N LEU A 145 22.38 -8.94 -0.90
CA LEU A 145 22.13 -7.72 -0.11
C LEU A 145 23.25 -7.47 0.91
N SER A 146 23.68 -8.52 1.63
CA SER A 146 24.77 -8.44 2.59
C SER A 146 26.08 -7.99 1.93
N PHE A 147 26.41 -8.55 0.78
CA PHE A 147 27.62 -8.15 0.02
C PHE A 147 27.53 -6.69 -0.44
N VAL A 148 26.41 -6.24 -0.99
CA VAL A 148 26.24 -4.86 -1.45
C VAL A 148 26.23 -3.86 -0.28
N SER A 149 25.77 -4.26 0.91
CA SER A 149 25.78 -3.41 2.11
C SER A 149 27.21 -3.07 2.55
N THR A 150 28.14 -4.03 2.41
CA THR A 150 29.56 -3.86 2.75
C THR A 150 30.37 -3.25 1.62
N HIS A 151 29.92 -3.40 0.36
CA HIS A 151 30.62 -2.92 -0.83
C HIS A 151 29.68 -2.00 -1.67
N PRO A 152 29.45 -0.76 -1.25
CA PRO A 152 28.61 0.18 -1.99
C PRO A 152 29.19 0.42 -3.39
N LYS A 153 28.30 0.54 -4.38
CA LYS A 153 28.64 0.69 -5.81
C LYS A 153 29.27 -0.55 -6.46
N ALA A 154 29.12 -1.73 -5.86
CA ALA A 154 29.62 -2.95 -6.44
C ALA A 154 28.96 -3.24 -7.80
N GLY A 155 29.78 -3.49 -8.82
CA GLY A 155 29.31 -3.96 -10.12
C GLY A 155 28.95 -5.45 -10.09
N ARG A 156 28.17 -5.91 -11.06
CA ARG A 156 27.72 -7.32 -11.15
C ARG A 156 28.88 -8.32 -11.07
N LEU A 157 30.01 -8.01 -11.71
CA LEU A 157 31.20 -8.88 -11.70
C LEU A 157 31.84 -8.96 -10.30
N ALA A 158 31.89 -7.83 -9.58
CA ALA A 158 32.39 -7.80 -8.22
C ALA A 158 31.50 -8.59 -7.27
N ILE A 159 30.17 -8.45 -7.41
CA ILE A 159 29.19 -9.24 -6.62
C ILE A 159 29.37 -10.73 -6.90
N LYS A 160 29.48 -11.12 -8.19
CA LYS A 160 29.67 -12.52 -8.58
C LYS A 160 30.95 -13.11 -7.98
N ASN A 161 32.08 -12.40 -8.07
CA ASN A 161 33.35 -12.86 -7.53
C ASN A 161 33.32 -12.92 -6.00
N GLY A 162 32.76 -11.91 -5.33
CA GLY A 162 32.67 -11.93 -3.87
C GLY A 162 31.74 -12.99 -3.30
N LEU A 163 30.73 -13.42 -4.06
CA LEU A 163 29.88 -14.57 -3.69
C LEU A 163 30.55 -15.92 -3.97
N ALA A 164 31.43 -15.99 -4.99
CA ALA A 164 32.18 -17.19 -5.33
C ALA A 164 33.26 -17.52 -4.27
N ASP A 165 33.83 -16.52 -3.61
CA ASP A 165 34.76 -16.71 -2.49
C ASP A 165 34.10 -17.34 -1.26
N GLY A 166 32.75 -17.36 -1.19
CA GLY A 166 31.94 -17.95 -0.12
C GLY A 166 31.28 -19.30 -0.47
N GLU A 167 31.88 -20.10 -1.34
CA GLU A 167 31.39 -21.46 -1.75
C GLU A 167 30.07 -21.48 -2.56
N THR A 168 29.50 -20.35 -2.90
CA THR A 168 28.23 -20.32 -3.68
C THR A 168 28.50 -20.00 -5.15
N PHE A 169 28.45 -21.01 -6.00
CA PHE A 169 28.61 -20.82 -7.45
C PHE A 169 27.31 -20.24 -8.04
N VAL A 170 27.29 -18.95 -8.33
CA VAL A 170 26.10 -18.28 -8.89
C VAL A 170 26.31 -18.02 -10.38
N SER A 171 25.39 -18.52 -11.22
CA SER A 171 25.40 -18.22 -12.65
C SER A 171 25.09 -16.74 -12.88
N GLU A 172 25.62 -16.18 -13.96
CA GLU A 172 25.40 -14.77 -14.31
C GLU A 172 23.90 -14.47 -14.59
N ALA A 173 23.19 -15.44 -15.12
CA ALA A 173 21.75 -15.35 -15.35
C ALA A 173 20.97 -15.28 -14.03
N ALA A 174 21.29 -16.17 -13.08
CA ALA A 174 20.66 -16.19 -11.75
C ALA A 174 20.93 -14.87 -10.98
N LEU A 175 22.17 -14.37 -11.03
CA LEU A 175 22.51 -13.10 -10.41
C LEU A 175 21.73 -11.93 -11.04
N ARG A 176 21.55 -11.91 -12.36
CA ARG A 176 20.76 -10.88 -13.05
C ARG A 176 19.30 -10.91 -12.62
N THR A 177 18.70 -12.09 -12.49
CA THR A 177 17.33 -12.29 -12.01
C THR A 177 17.19 -11.77 -10.58
N VAL A 178 18.08 -12.17 -9.67
CA VAL A 178 18.06 -11.75 -8.26
C VAL A 178 18.26 -10.24 -8.12
N LEU A 179 19.16 -9.62 -8.85
CA LEU A 179 19.35 -8.17 -8.84
C LEU A 179 18.12 -7.45 -9.37
N GLY A 180 17.44 -7.99 -10.38
CA GLY A 180 16.18 -7.48 -10.91
C GLY A 180 15.05 -7.57 -9.87
N GLU A 181 14.91 -8.70 -9.20
CA GLU A 181 13.92 -8.92 -8.14
C GLU A 181 14.15 -7.98 -6.95
N LEU A 182 15.38 -7.89 -6.46
CA LEU A 182 15.75 -7.01 -5.35
C LEU A 182 15.56 -5.53 -5.70
N SER A 183 15.86 -5.14 -6.94
CA SER A 183 15.61 -3.78 -7.42
C SER A 183 14.12 -3.50 -7.58
N SER A 184 13.34 -4.45 -8.09
CA SER A 184 11.88 -4.32 -8.22
C SER A 184 11.18 -4.26 -6.87
N ALA A 185 11.69 -5.01 -5.88
CA ALA A 185 11.22 -4.96 -4.50
C ALA A 185 11.67 -3.68 -3.74
N GLY A 186 12.54 -2.87 -4.35
CA GLY A 186 13.04 -1.63 -3.75
C GLY A 186 14.16 -1.81 -2.72
N TYR A 187 14.76 -3.00 -2.62
CA TYR A 187 15.88 -3.27 -1.68
C TYR A 187 17.23 -2.84 -2.22
N LEU A 188 17.37 -2.78 -3.56
CA LEU A 188 18.59 -2.33 -4.24
C LEU A 188 18.29 -1.21 -5.24
N ILE A 189 19.20 -0.26 -5.32
CA ILE A 189 19.25 0.76 -6.37
C ILE A 189 20.29 0.31 -7.38
N VAL A 190 19.85 0.01 -8.62
CA VAL A 190 20.74 -0.41 -9.70
C VAL A 190 20.96 0.76 -10.65
N HIS A 191 22.18 1.27 -10.73
CA HIS A 191 22.53 2.36 -11.64
C HIS A 191 22.82 1.82 -13.04
N ARG A 192 22.16 2.37 -14.08
CA ARG A 192 22.27 1.92 -15.47
C ARG A 192 23.64 2.20 -16.12
N THR A 193 24.42 3.14 -15.59
CA THR A 193 25.75 3.53 -16.12
C THR A 193 26.77 3.47 -14.99
N LYS A 194 27.83 2.69 -15.16
CA LYS A 194 29.05 2.56 -14.29
C LYS A 194 28.92 2.77 -12.75
N GLY A 195 27.71 3.00 -12.25
CA GLY A 195 27.42 3.30 -10.84
C GLY A 195 27.27 2.07 -9.93
N GLY A 196 27.23 0.85 -10.50
CA GLY A 196 27.05 -0.37 -9.71
C GLY A 196 25.68 -0.50 -9.04
N CYS A 197 25.64 -1.27 -7.95
CA CYS A 197 24.45 -1.48 -7.12
C CYS A 197 24.67 -0.86 -5.74
N GLU A 198 23.66 -0.19 -5.21
CA GLU A 198 23.64 0.34 -3.85
C GLU A 198 22.46 -0.23 -3.08
N ILE A 199 22.66 -0.50 -1.79
CA ILE A 199 21.56 -0.95 -0.93
C ILE A 199 20.66 0.23 -0.59
N SER A 200 19.36 0.04 -0.71
CA SER A 200 18.37 1.03 -0.28
C SER A 200 18.21 1.02 1.25
N GLU A 201 17.54 2.03 1.78
CA GLU A 201 17.19 2.09 3.20
C GLU A 201 16.32 0.87 3.62
N LEU A 202 15.38 0.46 2.78
CA LEU A 202 14.60 -0.76 2.96
C LEU A 202 15.46 -2.03 2.95
N GLY A 203 16.44 -2.11 2.06
CA GLY A 203 17.35 -3.26 2.01
C GLY A 203 18.17 -3.39 3.29
N ARG A 204 18.65 -2.28 3.88
CA ARG A 204 19.37 -2.29 5.17
C ARG A 204 18.50 -2.77 6.30
N MET A 205 17.26 -2.27 6.39
CA MET A 205 16.31 -2.67 7.43
C MET A 205 15.95 -4.17 7.37
N VAL A 206 15.98 -4.78 6.18
CA VAL A 206 15.71 -6.22 6.00
C VAL A 206 16.92 -7.06 6.42
N LEU A 207 18.15 -6.55 6.32
CA LEU A 207 19.36 -7.23 6.77
C LEU A 207 19.55 -7.20 8.29
N GLU A 208 19.04 -6.16 8.97
CA GLU A 208 19.15 -5.98 10.42
C GLU A 208 18.14 -6.85 11.23
N LYS A 209 17.32 -7.63 10.54
CA LYS A 209 16.32 -8.54 11.13
C LYS A 209 16.88 -9.94 11.33
#